data_b60a735293f7c40246e45353ac1ca938
#
_entry.id   b60a735293f7c40246e45353ac1ca938
#
_cell.length_a   1.000
_cell.length_b   1.000
_cell.length_c   1.000
_cell.angle_alpha   90.00
_cell.angle_beta   90.00
_cell.angle_gamma   90.00
#
_symmetry.space_group_name_H-M   'P 1'
#
loop_
_entity.id
_entity.type
_entity.pdbx_description
1 polymer ?
#
loop_
_entity_poly.entity_id
_entity_poly.type
_entity_poly.pdbx_seq_one_letter_code
_entity_poly.pdbx_strand_id
1 'polypeptide(L)'
;MRLLKAHPEVELVGFSSRKYEGRPLEAAWPQLWDGRLFAAQEEVLERAEVVFLALPNGLSMEIAPEALKAGKRVVDLSGDFRLPPEVYEAWYRIPHKSPDLYREAVYGLPELHREELKGARLVANPGCYVTAATLALAPLAAEGV
;
A
#
# COMPACT_ATOMS: atom_id res chain seq x y z
N MET A 1 7.52 2.08 -8.28
CA MET A 1 7.92 1.39 -9.52
C MET A 1 9.44 1.36 -9.74
N ARG A 2 10.16 2.48 -9.84
CA ARG A 2 11.63 2.47 -10.06
C ARG A 2 12.40 1.63 -9.06
N LEU A 3 12.09 1.75 -7.77
CA LEU A 3 12.74 0.98 -6.70
C LEU A 3 12.47 -0.53 -6.84
N LEU A 4 11.23 -0.92 -7.11
CA LEU A 4 10.87 -2.33 -7.27
C LEU A 4 11.50 -2.94 -8.53
N LYS A 5 11.60 -2.18 -9.63
CA LYS A 5 12.25 -2.64 -10.86
C LYS A 5 13.74 -2.92 -10.67
N ALA A 6 14.40 -2.21 -9.77
CA ALA A 6 15.81 -2.40 -9.44
C ALA A 6 16.05 -3.37 -8.27
N HIS A 7 15.00 -3.88 -7.64
CA HIS A 7 15.12 -4.76 -6.48
C HIS A 7 15.47 -6.19 -6.93
N PRO A 8 16.53 -6.82 -6.37
CA PRO A 8 17.01 -8.10 -6.85
C PRO A 8 16.03 -9.27 -6.64
N GLU A 9 15.15 -9.19 -5.65
CA GLU A 9 14.22 -10.25 -5.26
C GLU A 9 12.77 -9.97 -5.71
N VAL A 10 12.55 -8.98 -6.61
CA VAL A 10 11.19 -8.59 -7.01
C VAL A 10 11.02 -8.66 -8.52
N GLU A 11 10.03 -9.40 -8.97
CA GLU A 11 9.50 -9.37 -10.32
C GLU A 11 8.25 -8.52 -10.39
N LEU A 12 8.25 -7.53 -11.29
CA LEU A 12 7.05 -6.72 -11.54
C LEU A 12 6.14 -7.43 -12.55
N VAL A 13 5.06 -8.03 -12.06
CA VAL A 13 4.15 -8.87 -12.87
C VAL A 13 3.08 -8.08 -13.61
N GLY A 14 2.70 -6.88 -13.14
CA GLY A 14 1.69 -6.08 -13.81
C GLY A 14 1.36 -4.76 -13.12
N PHE A 15 0.59 -3.95 -13.82
CA PHE A 15 0.03 -2.67 -13.36
C PHE A 15 -1.42 -2.60 -13.79
N SER A 16 -2.29 -2.15 -12.89
CA SER A 16 -3.69 -1.90 -13.24
C SER A 16 -4.08 -0.44 -12.96
N SER A 17 -4.99 0.06 -13.75
CA SER A 17 -5.60 1.38 -13.56
C SER A 17 -6.89 1.48 -14.35
N ARG A 18 -8.02 1.71 -13.69
CA ARG A 18 -9.32 1.90 -14.38
C ARG A 18 -9.28 2.97 -15.46
N LYS A 19 -8.47 4.03 -15.26
CA LYS A 19 -8.36 5.16 -16.21
C LYS A 19 -7.50 4.83 -17.42
N TYR A 20 -6.51 3.95 -17.27
CA TYR A 20 -5.47 3.72 -18.29
C TYR A 20 -5.46 2.27 -18.79
N GLU A 21 -6.44 1.45 -18.45
CA GLU A 21 -6.53 0.06 -18.92
C GLU A 21 -6.37 -0.05 -20.44
N GLY A 22 -5.54 -0.99 -20.87
CA GLY A 22 -5.17 -1.18 -22.28
C GLY A 22 -4.23 -0.12 -22.85
N ARG A 23 -3.85 0.91 -22.11
CA ARG A 23 -2.89 1.93 -22.53
C ARG A 23 -1.48 1.61 -22.06
N PRO A 24 -0.43 2.08 -22.76
CA PRO A 24 0.94 1.95 -22.28
C PRO A 24 1.18 2.72 -20.98
N LEU A 25 2.13 2.25 -20.16
CA LEU A 25 2.48 2.88 -18.88
C LEU A 25 2.89 4.35 -19.03
N GLU A 26 3.49 4.69 -20.18
CA GLU A 26 3.90 6.04 -20.56
C GLU A 26 2.72 7.01 -20.63
N ALA A 27 1.49 6.53 -20.83
CA ALA A 27 0.30 7.36 -20.83
C ALA A 27 0.02 8.01 -19.45
N ALA A 28 0.48 7.37 -18.37
CA ALA A 28 0.38 7.91 -17.02
C ALA A 28 1.71 8.52 -16.55
N TRP A 29 2.83 7.94 -16.95
CA TRP A 29 4.19 8.33 -16.54
C TRP A 29 5.13 8.34 -17.74
N PRO A 30 5.20 9.43 -18.50
CA PRO A 30 6.01 9.52 -19.73
C PRO A 30 7.50 9.20 -19.55
N GLN A 31 8.03 9.38 -18.34
CA GLN A 31 9.42 9.10 -17.98
C GLN A 31 9.69 7.61 -17.64
N LEU A 32 8.66 6.78 -17.57
CA LEU A 32 8.77 5.36 -17.22
C LEU A 32 8.53 4.50 -18.46
N TRP A 33 9.43 4.61 -19.42
CA TRP A 33 9.34 3.78 -20.62
C TRP A 33 9.63 2.31 -20.28
N ASP A 34 8.62 1.45 -20.44
CA ASP A 34 8.69 0.04 -20.05
C ASP A 34 8.11 -0.89 -21.13
N GLY A 35 7.32 -0.36 -22.06
CA GLY A 35 6.67 -1.10 -23.15
C GLY A 35 5.46 -1.95 -22.71
N ARG A 36 5.13 -1.98 -21.41
CA ARG A 36 3.97 -2.72 -20.89
C ARG A 36 2.71 -1.86 -20.93
N LEU A 37 1.56 -2.54 -20.96
CA LEU A 37 0.24 -1.91 -20.86
C LEU A 37 -0.28 -2.02 -19.42
N PHE A 38 -1.19 -1.13 -19.07
CA PHE A 38 -2.05 -1.34 -17.91
C PHE A 38 -3.02 -2.49 -18.21
N ALA A 39 -2.97 -3.53 -17.41
CA ALA A 39 -3.85 -4.70 -17.50
C ALA A 39 -5.12 -4.51 -16.66
N ALA A 40 -6.09 -5.40 -16.86
CA ALA A 40 -7.25 -5.51 -15.96
C ALA A 40 -6.80 -5.84 -14.54
N GLN A 41 -7.55 -5.37 -13.55
CA GLN A 41 -7.21 -5.57 -12.12
C GLN A 41 -7.14 -7.05 -11.78
N GLU A 42 -8.09 -7.83 -12.26
CA GLU A 42 -8.22 -9.27 -12.03
C GLU A 42 -6.98 -10.02 -12.53
N GLU A 43 -6.52 -9.71 -13.74
CA GLU A 43 -5.32 -10.31 -14.34
C GLU A 43 -4.07 -10.03 -13.49
N VAL A 44 -3.91 -8.78 -13.01
CA VAL A 44 -2.78 -8.42 -12.14
C VAL A 44 -2.87 -9.14 -10.81
N LEU A 45 -4.07 -9.22 -10.20
CA LEU A 45 -4.27 -9.91 -8.92
C LEU A 45 -3.99 -11.41 -9.02
N GLU A 46 -4.38 -12.09 -10.10
CA GLU A 46 -4.09 -13.51 -10.28
C GLU A 46 -2.59 -13.81 -10.24
N ARG A 47 -1.78 -12.98 -10.87
CA ARG A 47 -0.33 -13.18 -11.04
C ARG A 47 0.50 -12.68 -9.85
N ALA A 48 0.01 -11.71 -9.10
CA ALA A 48 0.77 -11.08 -8.02
C ALA A 48 0.79 -11.95 -6.75
N GLU A 49 1.92 -11.98 -6.07
CA GLU A 49 2.03 -12.46 -4.68
C GLU A 49 1.88 -11.30 -3.69
N VAL A 50 2.40 -10.12 -4.07
CA VAL A 50 2.31 -8.89 -3.30
C VAL A 50 1.65 -7.81 -4.14
N VAL A 51 0.67 -7.14 -3.57
CA VAL A 51 -0.13 -6.08 -4.22
C VAL A 51 0.11 -4.75 -3.54
N PHE A 52 0.53 -3.75 -4.30
CA PHE A 52 0.63 -2.36 -3.84
C PHE A 52 -0.63 -1.60 -4.25
N LEU A 53 -1.40 -1.13 -3.27
CA LEU A 53 -2.60 -0.32 -3.49
C LEU A 53 -2.22 1.17 -3.42
N ALA A 54 -2.08 1.81 -4.57
CA ALA A 54 -1.82 3.24 -4.70
C ALA A 54 -3.10 3.97 -5.13
N LEU A 55 -4.11 3.93 -4.27
CA LEU A 55 -5.47 4.36 -4.55
C LEU A 55 -5.87 5.57 -3.70
N PRO A 56 -6.87 6.36 -4.13
CA PRO A 56 -7.54 7.32 -3.26
C PRO A 56 -8.14 6.65 -2.01
N ASN A 57 -8.22 7.39 -0.90
CA ASN A 57 -8.83 6.92 0.33
C ASN A 57 -10.26 6.39 0.09
N GLY A 58 -10.61 5.31 0.76
CA GLY A 58 -11.90 4.61 0.64
C GLY A 58 -11.91 3.47 -0.39
N LEU A 59 -10.97 3.42 -1.33
CA LEU A 59 -10.93 2.38 -2.37
C LEU A 59 -10.08 1.17 -1.97
N SER A 60 -9.04 1.35 -1.17
CA SER A 60 -8.23 0.22 -0.70
C SER A 60 -9.03 -0.72 0.20
N MET A 61 -10.01 -0.22 0.95
CA MET A 61 -10.95 -1.02 1.76
C MET A 61 -11.85 -1.94 0.94
N GLU A 62 -12.01 -1.70 -0.36
CA GLU A 62 -12.78 -2.57 -1.26
C GLU A 62 -11.90 -3.67 -1.86
N ILE A 63 -10.66 -3.36 -2.19
CA ILE A 63 -9.75 -4.26 -2.92
C ILE A 63 -8.91 -5.13 -1.98
N ALA A 64 -8.46 -4.59 -0.85
CA ALA A 64 -7.64 -5.33 0.09
C ALA A 64 -8.29 -6.62 0.60
N PRO A 65 -9.60 -6.67 0.97
CA PRO A 65 -10.24 -7.89 1.40
C PRO A 65 -10.19 -9.00 0.35
N GLU A 66 -10.39 -8.67 -0.93
CA GLU A 66 -10.36 -9.61 -2.04
C GLU A 66 -8.95 -10.17 -2.25
N ALA A 67 -7.94 -9.31 -2.27
CA ALA A 67 -6.54 -9.69 -2.41
C ALA A 67 -6.09 -10.61 -1.25
N LEU A 68 -6.43 -10.26 0.00
CA LEU A 68 -6.09 -11.05 1.18
C LEU A 68 -6.80 -12.40 1.19
N LYS A 69 -8.07 -12.45 0.77
CA LYS A 69 -8.84 -13.70 0.62
C LYS A 69 -8.24 -14.61 -0.45
N ALA A 70 -7.69 -14.03 -1.51
CA ALA A 70 -6.95 -14.77 -2.55
C ALA A 70 -5.51 -15.16 -2.12
N GLY A 71 -5.16 -14.99 -0.84
CA GLY A 71 -3.87 -15.37 -0.30
C GLY A 71 -2.72 -14.40 -0.61
N LYS A 72 -3.01 -13.22 -1.16
CA LYS A 72 -2.00 -12.23 -1.50
C LYS A 72 -1.58 -11.43 -0.25
N ARG A 73 -0.39 -10.84 -0.30
CA ARG A 73 0.03 -9.80 0.65
C ARG A 73 -0.29 -8.42 0.08
N VAL A 74 -0.71 -7.50 0.92
CA VAL A 74 -1.12 -6.16 0.52
C VAL A 74 -0.28 -5.10 1.21
N VAL A 75 0.25 -4.16 0.44
CA VAL A 75 0.86 -2.92 0.93
C VAL A 75 -0.04 -1.77 0.50
N ASP A 76 -0.77 -1.21 1.46
CA ASP A 76 -1.67 -0.07 1.20
C ASP A 76 -0.95 1.26 1.40
N LEU A 77 -0.94 2.09 0.35
CA LEU A 77 -0.33 3.42 0.36
C LEU A 77 -1.36 4.52 0.66
N SER A 78 -2.65 4.16 0.80
CA SER A 78 -3.71 5.08 1.20
C SER A 78 -3.73 5.34 2.71
N GLY A 79 -4.72 6.09 3.18
CA GLY A 79 -4.97 6.28 4.61
C GLY A 79 -5.81 5.19 5.28
N ASP A 80 -6.35 4.26 4.49
CA ASP A 80 -7.51 3.44 4.85
C ASP A 80 -7.29 2.50 6.06
N PHE A 81 -6.05 2.06 6.29
CA PHE A 81 -5.73 1.13 7.37
C PHE A 81 -4.74 1.69 8.40
N ARG A 82 -4.48 3.02 8.38
CA ARG A 82 -3.52 3.66 9.30
C ARG A 82 -4.08 4.01 10.66
N LEU A 83 -5.38 4.25 10.75
CA LEU A 83 -6.06 4.79 11.93
C LEU A 83 -7.20 3.87 12.35
N PRO A 84 -7.55 3.86 13.66
CA PRO A 84 -8.80 3.25 14.10
C PRO A 84 -9.99 3.74 13.26
N PRO A 85 -10.96 2.86 12.95
CA PRO A 85 -12.08 3.20 12.07
C PRO A 85 -12.80 4.50 12.45
N GLU A 86 -13.08 4.69 13.72
CA GLU A 86 -13.76 5.88 14.25
C GLU A 86 -12.93 7.17 14.06
N VAL A 87 -11.61 7.07 14.18
CA VAL A 87 -10.69 8.19 13.95
C VAL A 87 -10.58 8.48 12.45
N TYR A 88 -10.47 7.42 11.64
CA TYR A 88 -10.46 7.54 10.18
C TYR A 88 -11.70 8.27 9.67
N GLU A 89 -12.89 7.84 10.09
CA GLU A 89 -14.17 8.45 9.71
C GLU A 89 -14.27 9.90 10.14
N ALA A 90 -13.80 10.22 11.35
CA ALA A 90 -13.80 11.59 11.86
C ALA A 90 -12.93 12.53 11.02
N TRP A 91 -11.75 12.07 10.58
CA TRP A 91 -10.78 12.87 9.83
C TRP A 91 -11.07 12.91 8.33
N TYR A 92 -11.28 11.75 7.70
CA TYR A 92 -11.44 11.65 6.25
C TYR A 92 -12.88 11.87 5.77
N ARG A 93 -13.86 11.82 6.67
CA ARG A 93 -15.30 11.92 6.34
C ARG A 93 -15.76 10.83 5.37
N ILE A 94 -15.15 9.67 5.44
CA ILE A 94 -15.44 8.47 4.65
C ILE A 94 -15.75 7.33 5.61
N PRO A 95 -16.89 6.61 5.47
CA PRO A 95 -17.17 5.43 6.28
C PRO A 95 -16.12 4.35 6.10
N HIS A 96 -15.68 3.75 7.21
CA HIS A 96 -14.69 2.67 7.15
C HIS A 96 -15.36 1.33 6.81
N LYS A 97 -15.10 0.80 5.61
CA LYS A 97 -15.78 -0.39 5.07
C LYS A 97 -15.20 -1.72 5.55
N SER A 98 -14.02 -1.73 6.13
CA SER A 98 -13.29 -2.95 6.52
C SER A 98 -12.64 -2.81 7.91
N PRO A 99 -13.43 -2.55 8.98
CA PRO A 99 -12.89 -2.27 10.31
C PRO A 99 -12.10 -3.45 10.92
N ASP A 100 -12.45 -4.68 10.57
CA ASP A 100 -11.72 -5.85 11.08
C ASP A 100 -10.31 -5.94 10.49
N LEU A 101 -10.12 -5.58 9.22
CA LEU A 101 -8.80 -5.57 8.58
C LEU A 101 -7.86 -4.50 9.16
N TYR A 102 -8.38 -3.41 9.70
CA TYR A 102 -7.54 -2.46 10.44
C TYR A 102 -6.77 -3.14 11.58
N ARG A 103 -7.41 -4.06 12.30
CA ARG A 103 -6.78 -4.79 13.43
C ARG A 103 -5.71 -5.76 12.98
N GLU A 104 -5.76 -6.23 11.73
CA GLU A 104 -4.76 -7.12 11.14
C GLU A 104 -3.61 -6.35 10.49
N ALA A 105 -3.82 -5.05 10.19
CA ALA A 105 -2.84 -4.24 9.51
C ALA A 105 -1.64 -3.91 10.41
N VAL A 106 -0.44 -4.13 9.89
CA VAL A 106 0.81 -3.71 10.53
C VAL A 106 1.23 -2.36 9.97
N TYR A 107 1.60 -1.44 10.85
CA TYR A 107 2.06 -0.11 10.44
C TYR A 107 3.42 -0.20 9.74
N GLY A 108 3.48 0.28 8.50
CA GLY A 108 4.56 0.03 7.55
C GLY A 108 5.79 0.93 7.75
N LEU A 109 6.33 1.01 8.96
CA LEU A 109 7.57 1.71 9.29
C LEU A 109 8.62 0.70 9.77
N PRO A 110 9.44 0.11 8.84
CA PRO A 110 10.35 -0.98 9.17
C PRO A 110 11.40 -0.64 10.23
N GLU A 111 11.73 0.62 10.39
CA GLU A 111 12.67 1.10 11.41
C GLU A 111 12.18 0.85 12.83
N LEU A 112 10.86 0.82 13.04
CA LEU A 112 10.23 0.60 14.36
C LEU A 112 9.48 -0.74 14.45
N HIS A 113 8.99 -1.29 13.33
CA HIS A 113 8.08 -2.44 13.30
C HIS A 113 8.60 -3.61 12.45
N ARG A 114 9.92 -3.76 12.31
CA ARG A 114 10.55 -4.74 11.40
C ARG A 114 10.11 -6.18 11.67
N GLU A 115 10.05 -6.60 12.91
CA GLU A 115 9.71 -8.00 13.24
C GLU A 115 8.23 -8.30 12.96
N GLU A 116 7.34 -7.37 13.26
CA GLU A 116 5.91 -7.47 12.97
C GLU A 116 5.63 -7.54 11.47
N LEU A 117 6.39 -6.77 10.69
CA LEU A 117 6.25 -6.71 9.22
C LEU A 117 6.64 -8.02 8.52
N LYS A 118 7.53 -8.84 9.09
CA LYS A 118 7.94 -10.12 8.47
C LYS A 118 6.78 -11.08 8.25
N GLY A 119 5.79 -11.08 9.15
CA GLY A 119 4.60 -11.92 9.07
C GLY A 119 3.36 -11.23 8.49
N ALA A 120 3.44 -9.93 8.23
CA ALA A 120 2.29 -9.13 7.86
C ALA A 120 1.68 -9.55 6.53
N ARG A 121 0.36 -9.71 6.50
CA ARG A 121 -0.43 -9.89 5.29
C ARG A 121 -0.95 -8.57 4.75
N LEU A 122 -1.24 -7.61 5.62
CA LEU A 122 -1.66 -6.26 5.30
C LEU A 122 -0.71 -5.26 5.96
N VAL A 123 -0.10 -4.41 5.16
CA VAL A 123 0.79 -3.34 5.62
C VAL A 123 0.13 -2.01 5.34
N ALA A 124 -0.11 -1.23 6.39
CA ALA A 124 -0.57 0.16 6.30
C ALA A 124 0.64 1.10 6.18
N ASN A 125 1.03 1.44 4.96
CA ASN A 125 2.20 2.29 4.72
C ASN A 125 1.96 3.72 5.23
N PRO A 126 2.87 4.30 6.05
CA PRO A 126 2.69 5.63 6.64
C PRO A 126 2.70 6.75 5.61
N GLY A 127 2.09 7.88 5.97
CA GLY A 127 2.19 9.12 5.20
C GLY A 127 3.58 9.75 5.32
N CYS A 128 3.98 10.52 4.31
CA CYS A 128 5.32 11.11 4.21
C CYS A 128 5.68 12.02 5.40
N TYR A 129 4.77 12.88 5.84
CA TYR A 129 5.03 13.79 6.99
C TYR A 129 5.21 13.02 8.29
N VAL A 130 4.34 12.04 8.56
CA VAL A 130 4.43 11.20 9.77
C VAL A 130 5.72 10.40 9.76
N THR A 131 6.09 9.80 8.62
CA THR A 131 7.36 9.07 8.48
C THR A 131 8.55 9.96 8.83
N ALA A 132 8.63 11.16 8.22
CA ALA A 132 9.73 12.08 8.47
C ALA A 132 9.81 12.53 9.93
N ALA A 133 8.67 12.92 10.52
CA ALA A 133 8.61 13.34 11.92
C ALA A 133 8.97 12.21 12.89
N THR A 134 8.40 11.02 12.66
CA THR A 134 8.64 9.86 13.53
C THR A 134 10.11 9.44 13.49
N LEU A 135 10.71 9.33 12.31
CA LEU A 135 12.12 8.94 12.20
C LEU A 135 13.08 9.98 12.79
N ALA A 136 12.71 11.26 12.74
CA ALA A 136 13.51 12.31 13.37
C ALA A 136 13.39 12.29 14.90
N LEU A 137 12.20 12.01 15.46
CA LEU A 137 11.92 12.14 16.89
C LEU A 137 12.11 10.83 17.67
N ALA A 138 11.91 9.67 17.04
CA ALA A 138 11.98 8.39 17.74
C ALA A 138 13.29 8.14 18.50
N PRO A 139 14.49 8.45 17.95
CA PRO A 139 15.73 8.28 18.71
C PRO A 139 15.80 9.19 19.94
N LEU A 140 15.33 10.43 19.84
CA LEU A 140 15.30 11.37 20.96
C LEU A 140 14.34 10.91 22.05
N ALA A 141 13.15 10.49 21.66
CA ALA A 141 12.17 9.96 22.58
C ALA A 141 12.66 8.68 23.31
N ALA A 142 13.44 7.84 22.62
CA ALA A 142 14.04 6.65 23.22
C ALA A 142 15.09 6.99 24.29
N GLU A 143 15.79 8.10 24.14
CA GLU A 143 16.77 8.61 25.12
C GLU A 143 16.14 9.50 26.20
N GLY A 144 14.83 9.72 26.17
CA GLY A 144 14.10 10.53 27.14
C GLY A 144 14.31 12.05 27.01
N VAL A 145 14.62 12.50 25.80
CA VAL A 145 14.83 13.91 25.47
C VAL A 145 13.55 14.53 24.90
#